data_7bd7a0831fb1d942ef8091e3994fd080
#
_entry.id   7bd7a0831fb1d942ef8091e3994fd080
#
_cell.length_a   1.000
_cell.length_b   1.000
_cell.length_c   1.000
_cell.angle_alpha   90.00
_cell.angle_beta   90.00
_cell.angle_gamma   90.00
#
_symmetry.space_group_name_H-M   'P 1'
#
loop_
_entity.id
_entity.type
_entity.pdbx_description
1 polymer ?
#
loop_
_entity_poly.entity_id
_entity_poly.type
_entity_poly.pdbx_seq_one_letter_code
_entity_poly.pdbx_strand_id
1 'polypeptide(L)'
;MKPEFEARHRSRPVFLTAEQAIDMIADGDTLAIGGSGGGLLEPDLLLRTLGKRFQSTGGPGNLQLVHTTGIGDREGGGMDLLAQPGLARRIVAGNWGMAPKMSAMAAAGDFEAYNFPQGVMSQLFRDIAAGRPGTLTHVGIGTFCDPRVEGGKLNDRTDEDLVSVITISGRDWLLYPAFSLDVCFIRGTTADENGYISCEEEPARLEMLAIAQATHNSGGLVIAQVKYKAQAGTIDPRDVVIPGICVDAIVVNPAQRQLVTHDYNPAFSGAVTGALSALPSFPLDQRKVVARRALKEIRDGDIVNLGVGIADGVAAVAAEEGWVEHFTLTIEQGLVGGVPARGVIFGVSTNPAAILDQPSQFDFYDGGGLDICFLGFAEIDLAGNVNVSKFGGKIIGTGGFINISQNASTVVFCGTLTAGGLAATAAQGRLCIGTEGRHRKFVPAVEQVTFSAAEARRRGQRVLYVTERAVFEMGPDGVVLTEIAPGVDLHRDVLDIVGEVIVSPRLRTMDPAIFVDEPLGATWRRQVDVAPVDESAIA
;
A
#
# COMPACT_ATOMS: atom_id res chain seq x y z
N MET A 1 21.95 -20.91 -6.57
CA MET A 1 21.80 -21.23 -8.03
C MET A 1 21.76 -22.74 -8.16
N LYS A 2 20.58 -23.33 -8.41
CA LYS A 2 20.52 -24.76 -8.77
C LYS A 2 21.27 -24.91 -10.10
N PRO A 3 22.28 -25.77 -10.20
CA PRO A 3 22.93 -26.03 -11.48
C PRO A 3 22.00 -26.87 -12.34
N GLU A 4 22.03 -26.57 -13.63
CA GLU A 4 21.42 -27.29 -14.76
C GLU A 4 19.93 -27.01 -14.99
N PHE A 5 19.69 -26.29 -16.08
CA PHE A 5 18.40 -26.24 -16.76
C PHE A 5 18.06 -27.65 -17.29
N GLU A 6 17.50 -28.50 -16.44
CA GLU A 6 16.73 -29.63 -16.97
C GLU A 6 15.47 -29.05 -17.63
N ALA A 7 15.40 -29.23 -18.95
CA ALA A 7 14.22 -28.85 -19.71
C ALA A 7 13.02 -29.61 -19.13
N ARG A 8 12.20 -28.95 -18.34
CA ARG A 8 10.93 -29.52 -17.89
C ARG A 8 10.07 -29.70 -19.14
N HIS A 9 9.83 -30.94 -19.57
CA HIS A 9 8.73 -31.27 -20.46
C HIS A 9 7.45 -31.05 -19.68
N ARG A 10 6.93 -29.81 -19.69
CA ARG A 10 5.66 -29.50 -19.06
C ARG A 10 4.52 -29.99 -19.92
N SER A 11 3.71 -30.89 -19.35
CA SER A 11 2.37 -31.19 -19.81
C SER A 11 1.47 -29.95 -19.71
N ARG A 12 0.32 -29.98 -20.38
CA ARG A 12 -0.73 -28.97 -20.14
C ARG A 12 -1.05 -28.88 -18.64
N PRO A 13 -1.46 -27.70 -18.11
CA PRO A 13 -1.83 -27.58 -16.72
C PRO A 13 -2.96 -28.56 -16.36
N VAL A 14 -2.92 -29.05 -15.13
CA VAL A 14 -3.93 -29.97 -14.63
C VAL A 14 -4.99 -29.21 -13.81
N PHE A 15 -6.26 -29.55 -14.02
CA PHE A 15 -7.35 -29.07 -13.18
C PHE A 15 -7.47 -29.98 -11.96
N LEU A 16 -7.33 -29.40 -10.77
CA LEU A 16 -7.29 -30.12 -9.49
C LEU A 16 -8.38 -29.60 -8.53
N THR A 17 -8.71 -30.40 -7.53
CA THR A 17 -9.36 -29.85 -6.33
C THR A 17 -8.36 -29.05 -5.50
N ALA A 18 -8.84 -28.20 -4.59
CA ALA A 18 -7.96 -27.43 -3.72
C ALA A 18 -7.10 -28.37 -2.83
N GLU A 19 -7.65 -29.45 -2.35
CA GLU A 19 -6.95 -30.45 -1.53
C GLU A 19 -5.81 -31.10 -2.32
N GLN A 20 -6.08 -31.53 -3.57
CA GLN A 20 -5.05 -32.11 -4.43
C GLN A 20 -3.92 -31.12 -4.74
N ALA A 21 -4.26 -29.82 -4.91
CA ALA A 21 -3.28 -28.78 -5.13
C ALA A 21 -2.40 -28.55 -3.88
N ILE A 22 -2.98 -28.57 -2.69
CA ILE A 22 -2.24 -28.42 -1.43
C ILE A 22 -1.38 -29.67 -1.13
N ASP A 23 -1.77 -30.85 -1.56
CA ASP A 23 -0.95 -32.09 -1.43
C ASP A 23 0.38 -32.01 -2.21
N MET A 24 0.54 -31.05 -3.14
CA MET A 24 1.79 -30.84 -3.89
C MET A 24 2.83 -30.00 -3.14
N ILE A 25 2.48 -29.42 -1.99
CA ILE A 25 3.35 -28.54 -1.19
C ILE A 25 4.10 -29.38 -0.15
N ALA A 26 5.41 -29.20 -0.07
CA ALA A 26 6.25 -29.88 0.90
C ALA A 26 6.58 -29.00 2.11
N ASP A 27 6.98 -29.65 3.21
CA ASP A 27 7.53 -28.96 4.38
C ASP A 27 8.77 -28.14 3.99
N GLY A 28 8.83 -26.90 4.46
CA GLY A 28 9.95 -25.99 4.22
C GLY A 28 9.92 -25.25 2.89
N ASP A 29 8.94 -25.48 2.02
CA ASP A 29 8.81 -24.77 0.74
C ASP A 29 8.71 -23.25 0.94
N THR A 30 9.23 -22.51 -0.03
CA THR A 30 9.00 -21.07 -0.18
C THR A 30 7.76 -20.85 -1.03
N LEU A 31 6.69 -20.38 -0.40
CA LEU A 31 5.37 -20.13 -1.00
C LEU A 31 5.16 -18.62 -1.22
N ALA A 32 5.12 -18.19 -2.49
CA ALA A 32 4.68 -16.85 -2.85
C ALA A 32 3.16 -16.79 -2.97
N ILE A 33 2.55 -15.75 -2.40
CA ILE A 33 1.09 -15.59 -2.38
C ILE A 33 0.75 -14.23 -2.99
N GLY A 34 0.03 -14.26 -4.12
CA GLY A 34 -0.55 -13.07 -4.72
C GLY A 34 -1.85 -12.68 -4.04
N GLY A 35 -2.18 -11.40 -4.06
CA GLY A 35 -3.41 -10.88 -3.49
C GLY A 35 -3.19 -9.57 -2.73
N SER A 36 -4.28 -8.90 -2.37
CA SER A 36 -4.27 -7.67 -1.57
C SER A 36 -5.47 -7.63 -0.63
N GLY A 37 -5.48 -6.64 0.27
CA GLY A 37 -6.51 -6.48 1.28
C GLY A 37 -7.93 -6.44 0.73
N GLY A 38 -8.88 -6.88 1.54
CA GLY A 38 -10.30 -6.91 1.17
C GLY A 38 -10.67 -7.98 0.15
N GLY A 39 -9.82 -8.99 -0.02
CA GLY A 39 -10.06 -10.11 -0.95
C GLY A 39 -9.67 -9.82 -2.40
N LEU A 40 -8.99 -8.71 -2.66
CA LEU A 40 -8.55 -8.31 -4.00
C LEU A 40 -7.54 -9.33 -4.54
N LEU A 41 -7.92 -10.07 -5.58
CA LEU A 41 -7.16 -11.18 -6.16
C LEU A 41 -6.61 -12.19 -5.13
N GLU A 42 -7.26 -12.32 -3.98
CA GLU A 42 -6.87 -13.26 -2.94
C GLU A 42 -7.28 -14.69 -3.32
N PRO A 43 -6.35 -15.67 -3.36
CA PRO A 43 -6.66 -17.08 -3.63
C PRO A 43 -7.23 -17.76 -2.36
N ASP A 44 -8.40 -17.29 -1.91
CA ASP A 44 -9.01 -17.57 -0.61
C ASP A 44 -9.30 -19.06 -0.36
N LEU A 45 -9.71 -19.80 -1.39
CA LEU A 45 -9.94 -21.24 -1.29
C LEU A 45 -8.63 -22.00 -1.03
N LEU A 46 -7.54 -21.65 -1.72
CA LEU A 46 -6.23 -22.26 -1.51
C LEU A 46 -5.69 -21.95 -0.12
N LEU A 47 -5.78 -20.70 0.35
CA LEU A 47 -5.36 -20.30 1.70
C LEU A 47 -6.16 -21.04 2.77
N ARG A 48 -7.46 -21.09 2.62
CA ARG A 48 -8.36 -21.82 3.54
C ARG A 48 -8.04 -23.32 3.58
N THR A 49 -7.79 -23.92 2.43
CA THR A 49 -7.48 -25.36 2.33
C THR A 49 -6.13 -25.68 2.96
N LEU A 50 -5.10 -24.85 2.70
CA LEU A 50 -3.79 -24.99 3.34
C LEU A 50 -3.87 -24.89 4.86
N GLY A 51 -4.56 -23.87 5.38
CA GLY A 51 -4.74 -23.70 6.83
C GLY A 51 -5.49 -24.88 7.48
N LYS A 52 -6.55 -25.38 6.85
CA LYS A 52 -7.29 -26.56 7.32
C LYS A 52 -6.45 -27.84 7.25
N ARG A 53 -5.68 -28.02 6.17
CA ARG A 53 -4.78 -29.17 6.03
C ARG A 53 -3.76 -29.20 7.15
N PHE A 54 -3.07 -28.06 7.39
CA PHE A 54 -2.09 -27.95 8.49
C PHE A 54 -2.74 -28.23 9.85
N GLN A 55 -3.89 -27.66 10.12
CA GLN A 55 -4.62 -27.89 11.37
C GLN A 55 -4.94 -29.36 11.62
N SER A 56 -5.25 -30.12 10.55
CA SER A 56 -5.66 -31.53 10.67
C SER A 56 -4.50 -32.53 10.68
N THR A 57 -3.37 -32.21 10.02
CA THR A 57 -2.26 -33.14 9.79
C THR A 57 -0.92 -32.69 10.36
N GLY A 58 -0.77 -31.40 10.68
CA GLY A 58 0.49 -30.77 11.05
C GLY A 58 1.42 -30.48 9.86
N GLY A 59 0.98 -30.69 8.62
CA GLY A 59 1.76 -30.42 7.42
C GLY A 59 0.90 -29.91 6.24
N PRO A 60 1.54 -29.25 5.22
CA PRO A 60 2.93 -28.84 5.20
C PRO A 60 3.24 -27.73 6.21
N GLY A 61 4.41 -27.79 6.85
CA GLY A 61 4.85 -26.86 7.88
C GLY A 61 6.24 -26.26 7.57
N ASN A 62 6.70 -25.39 8.48
CA ASN A 62 7.98 -24.68 8.34
C ASN A 62 8.13 -23.91 7.03
N LEU A 63 7.03 -23.44 6.44
CA LEU A 63 7.03 -22.71 5.18
C LEU A 63 7.73 -21.35 5.31
N GLN A 64 8.33 -20.89 4.23
CA GLN A 64 8.67 -19.49 4.05
C GLN A 64 7.56 -18.84 3.21
N LEU A 65 6.82 -17.90 3.79
CA LEU A 65 5.73 -17.21 3.11
C LEU A 65 6.22 -15.86 2.59
N VAL A 66 5.84 -15.51 1.36
CA VAL A 66 6.24 -14.25 0.72
C VAL A 66 5.03 -13.60 0.06
N HIS A 67 4.74 -12.34 0.40
CA HIS A 67 3.65 -11.58 -0.22
C HIS A 67 3.94 -10.08 -0.23
N THR A 68 3.52 -9.39 -1.29
CA THR A 68 3.84 -7.97 -1.50
C THR A 68 2.95 -7.03 -0.69
N THR A 69 1.68 -7.37 -0.53
CA THR A 69 0.67 -6.53 0.12
C THR A 69 0.20 -7.14 1.43
N GLY A 70 -0.67 -6.46 2.15
CA GLY A 70 -1.43 -7.07 3.24
C GLY A 70 -2.59 -7.89 2.66
N ILE A 71 -2.59 -9.20 2.86
CA ILE A 71 -3.64 -10.11 2.41
C ILE A 71 -4.55 -10.44 3.59
N GLY A 72 -5.86 -10.19 3.43
CA GLY A 72 -6.87 -10.44 4.45
C GLY A 72 -7.93 -9.35 4.55
N ASP A 73 -8.77 -9.45 5.59
CA ASP A 73 -9.95 -8.60 5.81
C ASP A 73 -10.01 -7.96 7.19
N ARG A 74 -9.00 -8.19 8.04
CA ARG A 74 -8.92 -7.84 9.46
C ARG A 74 -9.90 -8.64 10.37
N GLU A 75 -10.65 -9.57 9.82
CA GLU A 75 -11.67 -10.36 10.50
C GLU A 75 -11.37 -11.87 10.51
N GLY A 76 -10.15 -12.25 10.12
CA GLY A 76 -9.66 -13.63 10.16
C GLY A 76 -9.57 -14.32 8.81
N GLY A 77 -9.78 -13.58 7.71
CA GLY A 77 -9.50 -14.02 6.33
C GLY A 77 -8.04 -13.84 5.93
N GLY A 78 -7.71 -14.25 4.73
CA GLY A 78 -6.38 -14.10 4.14
C GLY A 78 -5.29 -14.82 4.93
N MET A 79 -4.20 -14.12 5.22
CA MET A 79 -3.06 -14.69 5.97
C MET A 79 -3.40 -15.13 7.39
N ASP A 80 -4.48 -14.61 7.99
CA ASP A 80 -4.95 -15.08 9.31
C ASP A 80 -5.40 -16.54 9.29
N LEU A 81 -5.78 -17.10 8.13
CA LEU A 81 -6.08 -18.52 7.94
C LEU A 81 -4.83 -19.42 8.14
N LEU A 82 -3.65 -18.84 7.94
CA LEU A 82 -2.35 -19.49 8.09
C LEU A 82 -1.68 -19.16 9.43
N ALA A 83 -2.30 -18.37 10.29
CA ALA A 83 -1.76 -17.96 11.58
C ALA A 83 -1.82 -19.11 12.61
N GLN A 84 -0.99 -20.13 12.40
CA GLN A 84 -0.91 -21.36 13.21
C GLN A 84 0.55 -21.64 13.57
N PRO A 85 0.88 -21.94 14.84
CA PRO A 85 2.23 -22.23 15.28
C PRO A 85 2.87 -23.39 14.51
N GLY A 86 4.07 -23.16 13.93
CA GLY A 86 4.80 -24.16 13.16
C GLY A 86 4.44 -24.23 11.67
N LEU A 87 3.40 -23.54 11.20
CA LEU A 87 3.09 -23.47 9.76
C LEU A 87 4.17 -22.69 9.02
N ALA A 88 4.54 -21.51 9.51
CA ALA A 88 5.59 -20.70 8.93
C ALA A 88 6.84 -20.66 9.82
N ARG A 89 8.03 -20.73 9.20
CA ARG A 89 9.32 -20.44 9.84
C ARG A 89 9.78 -19.01 9.58
N ARG A 90 9.39 -18.43 8.45
CA ARG A 90 9.76 -17.08 8.00
C ARG A 90 8.65 -16.48 7.17
N ILE A 91 8.38 -15.20 7.36
CA ILE A 91 7.47 -14.44 6.50
C ILE A 91 8.16 -13.14 6.05
N VAL A 92 8.16 -12.89 4.75
CA VAL A 92 8.63 -11.65 4.12
C VAL A 92 7.42 -10.98 3.48
N ALA A 93 7.02 -9.83 4.02
CA ALA A 93 5.77 -9.19 3.61
C ALA A 93 5.89 -7.68 3.44
N GLY A 94 5.13 -7.11 2.52
CA GLY A 94 5.04 -5.66 2.36
C GLY A 94 4.11 -4.99 3.38
N ASN A 95 3.08 -5.69 3.86
CA ASN A 95 2.17 -5.18 4.88
C ASN A 95 1.60 -6.30 5.74
N TRP A 96 1.31 -6.01 7.01
CA TRP A 96 0.83 -6.97 8.02
C TRP A 96 -0.56 -6.60 8.58
N GLY A 97 -0.99 -5.36 8.37
CA GLY A 97 -2.18 -4.80 9.02
C GLY A 97 -3.52 -5.40 8.61
N MET A 98 -3.57 -6.22 7.55
CA MET A 98 -4.79 -6.88 7.10
C MET A 98 -5.01 -8.25 7.76
N ALA A 99 -3.99 -8.81 8.43
CA ALA A 99 -4.01 -10.11 9.10
C ALA A 99 -3.57 -9.96 10.57
N PRO A 100 -4.45 -9.51 11.47
CA PRO A 100 -4.08 -9.15 12.85
C PRO A 100 -3.56 -10.32 13.69
N LYS A 101 -4.02 -11.56 13.46
CA LYS A 101 -3.51 -12.75 14.17
C LYS A 101 -2.09 -13.07 13.73
N MET A 102 -1.83 -13.05 12.42
CA MET A 102 -0.49 -13.26 11.87
C MET A 102 0.48 -12.16 12.34
N SER A 103 0.04 -10.90 12.35
CA SER A 103 0.79 -9.76 12.89
C SER A 103 1.12 -9.93 14.38
N ALA A 104 0.18 -10.41 15.19
CA ALA A 104 0.42 -10.68 16.61
C ALA A 104 1.45 -11.80 16.83
N MET A 105 1.43 -12.87 16.03
CA MET A 105 2.43 -13.93 16.06
C MET A 105 3.83 -13.41 15.66
N ALA A 106 3.91 -12.53 14.64
CA ALA A 106 5.15 -11.86 14.26
C ALA A 106 5.71 -11.01 15.42
N ALA A 107 4.86 -10.22 16.08
CA ALA A 107 5.24 -9.42 17.23
C ALA A 107 5.70 -10.27 18.43
N ALA A 108 5.12 -11.46 18.61
CA ALA A 108 5.51 -12.42 19.64
C ALA A 108 6.82 -13.19 19.33
N GLY A 109 7.35 -13.09 18.09
CA GLY A 109 8.55 -13.82 17.67
C GLY A 109 8.31 -15.29 17.37
N ASP A 110 7.10 -15.69 16.97
CA ASP A 110 6.77 -17.09 16.67
C ASP A 110 7.52 -17.60 15.41
N PHE A 111 7.92 -16.69 14.52
CA PHE A 111 8.71 -16.94 13.30
C PHE A 111 9.56 -15.71 12.95
N GLU A 112 10.51 -15.86 12.03
CA GLU A 112 11.28 -14.73 11.47
C GLU A 112 10.34 -13.85 10.61
N ALA A 113 10.32 -12.56 10.90
CA ALA A 113 9.40 -11.61 10.25
C ALA A 113 10.15 -10.42 9.65
N TYR A 114 9.91 -10.18 8.36
CA TYR A 114 10.46 -9.04 7.62
C TYR A 114 9.35 -8.20 7.03
N ASN A 115 9.60 -6.89 6.95
CA ASN A 115 8.76 -5.98 6.20
C ASN A 115 9.61 -5.16 5.22
N PHE A 116 9.28 -5.27 3.93
CA PHE A 116 9.90 -4.51 2.87
C PHE A 116 8.88 -3.67 2.10
N PRO A 117 9.30 -2.59 1.40
CA PRO A 117 8.38 -1.76 0.64
C PRO A 117 7.64 -2.58 -0.43
N GLN A 118 6.34 -2.38 -0.55
CA GLN A 118 5.47 -3.14 -1.45
C GLN A 118 5.94 -3.09 -2.91
N GLY A 119 6.35 -1.91 -3.39
CA GLY A 119 6.88 -1.75 -4.75
C GLY A 119 8.16 -2.54 -4.96
N VAL A 120 9.07 -2.51 -3.98
CA VAL A 120 10.31 -3.31 -4.03
C VAL A 120 9.99 -4.80 -4.12
N MET A 121 9.06 -5.29 -3.31
CA MET A 121 8.65 -6.69 -3.32
C MET A 121 8.03 -7.09 -4.67
N SER A 122 7.20 -6.24 -5.26
CA SER A 122 6.57 -6.52 -6.55
C SER A 122 7.57 -6.50 -7.71
N GLN A 123 8.55 -5.58 -7.68
CA GLN A 123 9.66 -5.51 -8.64
C GLN A 123 10.61 -6.70 -8.48
N LEU A 124 10.84 -7.16 -7.22
CA LEU A 124 11.71 -8.30 -6.93
C LEU A 124 11.21 -9.59 -7.60
N PHE A 125 9.91 -9.83 -7.68
CA PHE A 125 9.39 -10.96 -8.45
C PHE A 125 9.75 -10.86 -9.94
N ARG A 126 9.76 -9.67 -10.55
CA ARG A 126 10.23 -9.50 -11.94
C ARG A 126 11.73 -9.76 -12.07
N ASP A 127 12.51 -9.33 -11.07
CA ASP A 127 13.95 -9.56 -11.08
C ASP A 127 14.29 -11.05 -10.89
N ILE A 128 13.58 -11.76 -10.01
CA ILE A 128 13.67 -13.22 -9.88
C ILE A 128 13.29 -13.90 -11.19
N ALA A 129 12.18 -13.51 -11.81
CA ALA A 129 11.74 -14.05 -13.10
C ALA A 129 12.79 -13.86 -14.21
N ALA A 130 13.49 -12.74 -14.20
CA ALA A 130 14.55 -12.39 -15.16
C ALA A 130 15.92 -13.01 -14.83
N GLY A 131 16.05 -13.77 -13.72
CA GLY A 131 17.33 -14.33 -13.27
C GLY A 131 18.34 -13.29 -12.80
N ARG A 132 17.88 -12.11 -12.39
CA ARG A 132 18.73 -11.04 -11.83
C ARG A 132 19.12 -11.35 -10.39
N PRO A 133 20.23 -10.79 -9.86
CA PRO A 133 20.70 -11.07 -8.50
C PRO A 133 19.79 -10.52 -7.42
N GLY A 134 18.82 -9.64 -7.75
CA GLY A 134 17.90 -8.98 -6.85
C GLY A 134 17.48 -7.62 -7.37
N THR A 135 16.66 -6.93 -6.59
CA THR A 135 16.20 -5.56 -6.89
C THR A 135 17.19 -4.56 -6.31
N LEU A 136 17.80 -3.77 -7.18
CA LEU A 136 18.69 -2.67 -6.83
C LEU A 136 17.89 -1.37 -6.90
N THR A 137 17.70 -0.71 -5.76
CA THR A 137 16.84 0.49 -5.67
C THR A 137 17.33 1.46 -4.60
N HIS A 138 16.90 2.71 -4.70
CA HIS A 138 17.07 3.71 -3.64
C HIS A 138 15.94 3.67 -2.61
N VAL A 139 14.87 2.93 -2.89
CA VAL A 139 13.68 2.86 -2.02
C VAL A 139 14.03 2.15 -0.72
N GLY A 140 13.72 2.81 0.38
CA GLY A 140 14.02 2.33 1.73
C GLY A 140 15.27 2.95 2.38
N ILE A 141 16.12 3.68 1.64
CA ILE A 141 17.28 4.36 2.23
C ILE A 141 16.85 5.31 3.35
N GLY A 142 17.51 5.20 4.50
CA GLY A 142 17.25 6.00 5.69
C GLY A 142 15.97 5.64 6.46
N THR A 143 15.21 4.63 6.00
CA THR A 143 14.06 4.07 6.72
C THR A 143 14.45 2.82 7.50
N PHE A 144 13.52 2.21 8.23
CA PHE A 144 13.77 0.95 8.93
C PHE A 144 14.14 -0.22 7.99
N CYS A 145 13.87 -0.12 6.68
CA CYS A 145 14.29 -1.10 5.68
C CYS A 145 15.79 -1.00 5.35
N ASP A 146 16.43 0.14 5.62
CA ASP A 146 17.86 0.33 5.44
C ASP A 146 18.62 -0.57 6.44
N PRO A 147 19.58 -1.42 6.01
CA PRO A 147 20.33 -2.30 6.92
C PRO A 147 21.18 -1.54 7.94
N ARG A 148 21.45 -0.27 7.72
CA ARG A 148 22.12 0.62 8.68
C ARG A 148 21.18 1.07 9.82
N VAL A 149 19.86 0.83 9.69
CA VAL A 149 18.85 1.14 10.69
C VAL A 149 18.33 -0.15 11.31
N GLU A 150 17.43 -0.88 10.64
CA GLU A 150 16.84 -2.13 11.15
C GLU A 150 16.86 -3.27 10.11
N GLY A 151 17.12 -2.98 8.81
CA GLY A 151 17.18 -3.98 7.75
C GLY A 151 15.83 -4.66 7.45
N GLY A 152 14.72 -4.01 7.80
CA GLY A 152 13.38 -4.54 7.63
C GLY A 152 12.97 -5.65 8.61
N LYS A 153 13.77 -5.91 9.65
CA LYS A 153 13.51 -6.91 10.68
C LYS A 153 12.45 -6.41 11.66
N LEU A 154 11.50 -7.28 12.03
CA LEU A 154 10.36 -6.88 12.84
C LEU A 154 10.37 -7.41 14.28
N ASN A 155 11.19 -8.42 14.57
CA ASN A 155 11.31 -9.02 15.90
C ASN A 155 12.72 -9.56 16.18
N ASP A 156 13.01 -9.88 17.44
CA ASP A 156 14.32 -10.32 17.91
C ASP A 156 14.73 -11.72 17.42
N ARG A 157 13.80 -12.51 16.87
CA ARG A 157 14.08 -13.80 16.26
C ARG A 157 14.68 -13.65 14.85
N THR A 158 14.53 -12.49 14.25
CA THR A 158 14.92 -12.23 12.85
C THR A 158 16.37 -11.73 12.81
N ASP A 159 17.32 -12.62 12.51
CA ASP A 159 18.75 -12.31 12.55
C ASP A 159 19.36 -12.06 11.16
N GLU A 160 18.95 -12.81 10.12
CA GLU A 160 19.56 -12.74 8.81
C GLU A 160 19.38 -11.38 8.13
N ASP A 161 20.43 -10.85 7.52
CA ASP A 161 20.36 -9.62 6.72
C ASP A 161 19.91 -9.95 5.29
N LEU A 162 18.66 -9.60 4.96
CA LEU A 162 18.10 -9.77 3.62
C LEU A 162 18.22 -8.51 2.75
N VAL A 163 18.89 -7.47 3.21
CA VAL A 163 19.12 -6.23 2.47
C VAL A 163 20.56 -5.82 2.67
N SER A 164 21.21 -5.32 1.62
CA SER A 164 22.57 -4.80 1.70
C SER A 164 22.71 -3.44 1.01
N VAL A 165 23.67 -2.63 1.43
CA VAL A 165 24.03 -1.37 0.76
C VAL A 165 25.08 -1.64 -0.30
N ILE A 166 24.85 -1.13 -1.51
CA ILE A 166 25.80 -1.17 -2.63
C ILE A 166 26.04 0.24 -3.12
N THR A 167 27.31 0.67 -3.17
CA THR A 167 27.66 1.98 -3.70
C THR A 167 28.01 1.88 -5.19
N ILE A 168 27.21 2.57 -6.03
CA ILE A 168 27.46 2.66 -7.49
C ILE A 168 27.61 4.12 -7.87
N SER A 169 28.71 4.45 -8.53
CA SER A 169 29.01 5.82 -8.99
C SER A 169 28.93 6.87 -7.85
N GLY A 170 29.38 6.49 -6.65
CA GLY A 170 29.39 7.39 -5.48
C GLY A 170 28.02 7.62 -4.83
N ARG A 171 27.00 6.85 -5.21
CA ARG A 171 25.66 6.88 -4.62
C ARG A 171 25.32 5.51 -4.02
N ASP A 172 24.76 5.52 -2.82
CA ASP A 172 24.25 4.32 -2.15
C ASP A 172 22.93 3.87 -2.74
N TRP A 173 22.79 2.55 -2.83
CA TRP A 173 21.61 1.82 -3.24
C TRP A 173 21.39 0.67 -2.26
N LEU A 174 20.15 0.23 -2.13
CA LEU A 174 19.81 -1.00 -1.43
C LEU A 174 19.66 -2.13 -2.45
N LEU A 175 20.28 -3.26 -2.16
CA LEU A 175 20.06 -4.52 -2.87
C LEU A 175 19.19 -5.43 -2.02
N TYR A 176 18.02 -5.79 -2.53
CA TYR A 176 17.14 -6.83 -2.03
C TYR A 176 17.39 -8.10 -2.85
N PRO A 177 18.08 -9.11 -2.30
CA PRO A 177 18.56 -10.25 -3.09
C PRO A 177 17.42 -11.14 -3.57
N ALA A 178 17.58 -11.71 -4.76
CA ALA A 178 16.70 -12.73 -5.30
C ALA A 178 16.80 -14.03 -4.49
N PHE A 179 15.69 -14.76 -4.41
CA PHE A 179 15.58 -16.08 -3.79
C PHE A 179 14.75 -17.03 -4.67
N SER A 180 14.87 -18.33 -4.46
CA SER A 180 14.10 -19.32 -5.21
C SER A 180 12.69 -19.45 -4.63
N LEU A 181 11.72 -19.69 -5.52
CA LEU A 181 10.33 -19.98 -5.18
C LEU A 181 10.01 -21.43 -5.51
N ASP A 182 9.49 -22.18 -4.54
CA ASP A 182 9.09 -23.58 -4.71
C ASP A 182 7.65 -23.71 -5.18
N VAL A 183 6.75 -22.84 -4.68
CA VAL A 183 5.33 -22.82 -5.01
C VAL A 183 4.83 -21.37 -5.07
N CYS A 184 3.81 -21.10 -5.88
CA CYS A 184 3.02 -19.88 -5.69
C CYS A 184 1.51 -20.14 -5.78
N PHE A 185 0.75 -19.27 -5.11
CA PHE A 185 -0.68 -19.11 -5.26
C PHE A 185 -0.96 -17.82 -5.99
N ILE A 186 -1.61 -17.90 -7.15
CA ILE A 186 -2.08 -16.76 -7.93
C ILE A 186 -3.58 -16.89 -8.19
N ARG A 187 -4.20 -15.78 -8.61
CA ARG A 187 -5.62 -15.76 -8.92
C ARG A 187 -5.90 -15.02 -10.23
N GLY A 188 -6.97 -15.43 -10.91
CA GLY A 188 -7.59 -14.75 -12.03
C GLY A 188 -9.09 -15.01 -12.06
N THR A 189 -9.77 -14.59 -13.14
CA THR A 189 -11.21 -14.82 -13.32
C THR A 189 -11.48 -16.12 -14.07
N THR A 190 -10.95 -16.26 -15.29
CA THR A 190 -11.20 -17.40 -16.17
C THR A 190 -9.90 -18.06 -16.59
N ALA A 191 -9.86 -19.37 -16.57
CA ALA A 191 -8.77 -20.15 -17.19
C ALA A 191 -9.32 -21.04 -18.31
N ASP A 192 -8.64 -21.07 -19.45
CA ASP A 192 -8.95 -22.05 -20.49
C ASP A 192 -8.25 -23.41 -20.23
N GLU A 193 -8.58 -24.44 -21.01
CA GLU A 193 -8.02 -25.79 -20.87
C GLU A 193 -6.51 -25.88 -21.15
N ASN A 194 -5.92 -24.83 -21.76
CA ASN A 194 -4.48 -24.71 -21.98
C ASN A 194 -3.79 -23.88 -20.86
N GLY A 195 -4.56 -23.39 -19.87
CA GLY A 195 -4.05 -22.62 -18.74
C GLY A 195 -3.83 -21.13 -18.99
N TYR A 196 -4.33 -20.58 -20.08
CA TYR A 196 -4.34 -19.14 -20.29
C TYR A 196 -5.38 -18.51 -19.37
N ILE A 197 -4.97 -17.50 -18.58
CA ILE A 197 -5.80 -16.91 -17.53
C ILE A 197 -6.05 -15.43 -17.81
N SER A 198 -7.32 -15.03 -17.70
CA SER A 198 -7.79 -13.65 -17.79
C SER A 198 -8.27 -13.13 -16.45
N CYS A 199 -8.43 -11.80 -16.32
CA CYS A 199 -8.82 -11.09 -15.10
C CYS A 199 -10.02 -10.14 -15.34
N GLU A 200 -10.97 -10.52 -16.18
CA GLU A 200 -12.06 -9.67 -16.63
C GLU A 200 -13.03 -9.20 -15.54
N GLU A 201 -13.17 -9.99 -14.46
CA GLU A 201 -13.98 -9.58 -13.30
C GLU A 201 -13.12 -8.99 -12.17
N GLU A 202 -11.80 -9.05 -12.27
CA GLU A 202 -10.92 -8.59 -11.21
C GLU A 202 -10.72 -7.06 -11.27
N PRO A 203 -10.71 -6.37 -10.12
CA PRO A 203 -10.54 -4.91 -10.08
C PRO A 203 -9.10 -4.43 -10.35
N ALA A 204 -8.13 -5.33 -10.33
CA ALA A 204 -6.71 -5.06 -10.54
C ALA A 204 -6.04 -6.25 -11.22
N ARG A 205 -4.74 -6.14 -11.52
CA ARG A 205 -3.90 -7.26 -11.99
C ARG A 205 -2.85 -7.66 -10.97
N LEU A 206 -2.50 -6.73 -10.08
CA LEU A 206 -1.42 -6.87 -9.12
C LEU A 206 -0.11 -7.34 -9.78
N GLU A 207 0.66 -8.18 -9.09
CA GLU A 207 1.90 -8.79 -9.58
C GLU A 207 1.75 -10.26 -9.99
N MET A 208 0.54 -10.72 -10.31
CA MET A 208 0.23 -12.13 -10.58
C MET A 208 1.11 -12.74 -11.67
N LEU A 209 1.33 -12.02 -12.79
CA LEU A 209 2.22 -12.47 -13.86
C LEU A 209 3.67 -12.58 -13.39
N ALA A 210 4.15 -11.59 -12.61
CA ALA A 210 5.52 -11.59 -12.12
C ALA A 210 5.78 -12.77 -11.16
N ILE A 211 4.83 -13.04 -10.24
CA ILE A 211 4.89 -14.20 -9.34
C ILE A 211 4.90 -15.51 -10.13
N ALA A 212 4.00 -15.66 -11.10
CA ALA A 212 3.93 -16.87 -11.94
C ALA A 212 5.24 -17.12 -12.68
N GLN A 213 5.80 -16.09 -13.33
CA GLN A 213 7.07 -16.17 -14.05
C GLN A 213 8.25 -16.46 -13.10
N ALA A 214 8.32 -15.79 -11.95
CA ALA A 214 9.36 -15.99 -10.95
C ALA A 214 9.37 -17.43 -10.43
N THR A 215 8.20 -17.97 -10.08
CA THR A 215 8.06 -19.34 -9.60
C THR A 215 8.39 -20.35 -10.68
N HIS A 216 7.86 -20.15 -11.89
CA HIS A 216 8.16 -21.00 -13.04
C HIS A 216 9.67 -21.06 -13.30
N ASN A 217 10.35 -19.93 -13.35
CA ASN A 217 11.77 -19.85 -13.67
C ASN A 217 12.67 -20.30 -12.50
N SER A 218 12.17 -20.27 -11.27
CA SER A 218 12.82 -20.92 -10.11
C SER A 218 12.70 -22.46 -10.14
N GLY A 219 11.91 -23.00 -11.05
CA GLY A 219 11.61 -24.44 -11.10
C GLY A 219 10.48 -24.84 -10.14
N GLY A 220 9.74 -23.92 -9.58
CA GLY A 220 8.63 -24.12 -8.66
C GLY A 220 7.28 -24.42 -9.35
N LEU A 221 6.25 -24.67 -8.57
CA LEU A 221 4.89 -24.99 -9.00
C LEU A 221 4.01 -23.74 -8.99
N VAL A 222 3.37 -23.44 -10.11
CA VAL A 222 2.42 -22.34 -10.23
C VAL A 222 1.00 -22.88 -10.11
N ILE A 223 0.34 -22.59 -9.01
CA ILE A 223 -1.04 -23.00 -8.69
C ILE A 223 -1.95 -21.77 -8.81
N ALA A 224 -2.90 -21.81 -9.73
CA ALA A 224 -3.84 -20.74 -9.98
C ALA A 224 -5.24 -21.08 -9.47
N GLN A 225 -5.88 -20.15 -8.76
CA GLN A 225 -7.31 -20.19 -8.46
C GLN A 225 -8.06 -19.32 -9.46
N VAL A 226 -9.14 -19.84 -10.06
CA VAL A 226 -10.00 -19.09 -10.97
C VAL A 226 -11.47 -19.35 -10.67
N LYS A 227 -12.34 -18.44 -11.10
CA LYS A 227 -13.79 -18.60 -10.94
C LYS A 227 -14.40 -19.49 -12.00
N TYR A 228 -13.92 -19.38 -13.24
CA TYR A 228 -14.47 -20.07 -14.40
C TYR A 228 -13.42 -20.89 -15.16
N LYS A 229 -13.92 -21.99 -15.75
CA LYS A 229 -13.18 -22.75 -16.75
C LYS A 229 -13.79 -22.53 -18.14
N ALA A 230 -12.93 -22.23 -19.12
CA ALA A 230 -13.31 -22.04 -20.52
C ALA A 230 -12.70 -23.12 -21.43
N GLN A 231 -13.23 -23.27 -22.65
CA GLN A 231 -12.63 -24.10 -23.68
C GLN A 231 -11.33 -23.49 -24.18
N ALA A 232 -10.40 -24.37 -24.60
CA ALA A 232 -9.12 -23.96 -25.15
C ALA A 232 -9.26 -22.96 -26.32
N GLY A 233 -8.55 -21.83 -26.23
CA GLY A 233 -8.49 -20.80 -27.29
C GLY A 233 -9.69 -19.88 -27.37
N THR A 234 -10.56 -19.83 -26.36
CA THR A 234 -11.73 -18.93 -26.35
C THR A 234 -11.46 -17.58 -25.68
N ILE A 235 -10.37 -17.43 -24.93
CA ILE A 235 -9.94 -16.15 -24.35
C ILE A 235 -9.23 -15.33 -25.44
N ASP A 236 -9.61 -14.05 -25.61
CA ASP A 236 -8.89 -13.14 -26.52
C ASP A 236 -7.43 -13.04 -26.06
N PRO A 237 -6.44 -13.21 -26.94
CA PRO A 237 -5.02 -13.13 -26.56
C PRO A 237 -4.60 -11.84 -25.88
N ARG A 238 -5.33 -10.74 -26.09
CA ARG A 238 -5.07 -9.45 -25.44
C ARG A 238 -5.57 -9.40 -24.00
N ASP A 239 -6.54 -10.24 -23.65
CA ASP A 239 -7.12 -10.35 -22.31
C ASP A 239 -6.38 -11.36 -21.44
N VAL A 240 -5.47 -12.15 -22.03
CA VAL A 240 -4.62 -13.08 -21.29
C VAL A 240 -3.64 -12.29 -20.43
N VAL A 241 -3.78 -12.39 -19.10
CA VAL A 241 -2.86 -11.81 -18.12
C VAL A 241 -1.74 -12.78 -17.77
N ILE A 242 -2.05 -14.07 -17.63
CA ILE A 242 -1.06 -15.11 -17.28
C ILE A 242 -1.07 -16.16 -18.38
N PRO A 243 0.05 -16.32 -19.12
CA PRO A 243 0.14 -17.33 -20.18
C PRO A 243 0.21 -18.75 -19.61
N GLY A 244 -0.47 -19.69 -20.26
CA GLY A 244 -0.56 -21.09 -19.82
C GLY A 244 0.78 -21.80 -19.67
N ILE A 245 1.81 -21.35 -20.38
CA ILE A 245 3.18 -21.88 -20.26
C ILE A 245 3.78 -21.70 -18.85
N CYS A 246 3.24 -20.75 -18.05
CA CYS A 246 3.69 -20.50 -16.68
C CYS A 246 2.88 -21.27 -15.64
N VAL A 247 1.77 -21.94 -16.00
CA VAL A 247 0.81 -22.52 -15.05
C VAL A 247 0.95 -24.04 -14.99
N ASP A 248 0.99 -24.62 -13.80
CA ASP A 248 1.09 -26.07 -13.59
C ASP A 248 -0.24 -26.68 -13.14
N ALA A 249 -0.97 -26.01 -12.23
CA ALA A 249 -2.24 -26.49 -11.69
C ALA A 249 -3.27 -25.37 -11.61
N ILE A 250 -4.55 -25.73 -11.82
CA ILE A 250 -5.67 -24.81 -11.78
C ILE A 250 -6.75 -25.38 -10.86
N VAL A 251 -7.19 -24.56 -9.92
CA VAL A 251 -8.30 -24.83 -9.01
C VAL A 251 -9.48 -23.92 -9.38
N VAL A 252 -10.61 -24.52 -9.74
CA VAL A 252 -11.82 -23.76 -10.07
C VAL A 252 -12.65 -23.56 -8.81
N ASN A 253 -12.90 -22.29 -8.45
CA ASN A 253 -13.74 -21.87 -7.35
C ASN A 253 -14.95 -21.06 -7.86
N PRO A 254 -16.09 -21.70 -8.20
CA PRO A 254 -17.27 -20.98 -8.68
C PRO A 254 -17.86 -19.99 -7.67
N ALA A 255 -17.53 -20.14 -6.37
CA ALA A 255 -17.94 -19.24 -5.31
C ALA A 255 -16.96 -18.07 -5.09
N GLN A 256 -15.93 -17.92 -5.94
CA GLN A 256 -14.98 -16.82 -5.86
C GLN A 256 -15.69 -15.48 -5.95
N ARG A 257 -15.47 -14.63 -4.94
CA ARG A 257 -16.01 -13.26 -4.90
C ARG A 257 -14.97 -12.30 -5.46
N GLN A 258 -15.41 -11.20 -6.04
CA GLN A 258 -14.50 -10.14 -6.48
C GLN A 258 -13.76 -9.52 -5.29
N LEU A 259 -14.49 -9.23 -4.21
CA LEU A 259 -13.99 -8.65 -2.95
C LEU A 259 -14.78 -9.24 -1.78
N VAL A 260 -14.27 -9.12 -0.55
CA VAL A 260 -14.99 -9.57 0.66
C VAL A 260 -16.38 -8.93 0.82
N THR A 261 -16.59 -7.75 0.25
CA THR A 261 -17.87 -7.00 0.31
C THR A 261 -18.74 -7.15 -0.93
N HIS A 262 -18.20 -7.67 -2.05
CA HIS A 262 -18.89 -7.73 -3.34
C HIS A 262 -18.65 -9.06 -4.03
N ASP A 263 -19.72 -9.70 -4.49
CA ASP A 263 -19.59 -10.85 -5.39
C ASP A 263 -19.05 -10.42 -6.75
N TYR A 264 -19.61 -9.36 -7.32
CA TYR A 264 -19.13 -8.68 -8.51
C TYR A 264 -19.73 -7.26 -8.65
N ASN A 265 -18.86 -6.28 -8.89
CA ASN A 265 -19.24 -4.94 -9.29
C ASN A 265 -18.49 -4.57 -10.58
N PRO A 266 -19.18 -4.49 -11.72
CA PRO A 266 -18.53 -4.25 -13.01
C PRO A 266 -17.87 -2.86 -13.14
N ALA A 267 -18.24 -1.89 -12.29
CA ALA A 267 -17.60 -0.59 -12.27
C ALA A 267 -16.18 -0.62 -11.64
N PHE A 268 -15.85 -1.68 -10.90
CA PHE A 268 -14.50 -1.88 -10.36
C PHE A 268 -13.54 -2.51 -11.38
N SER A 269 -14.05 -3.37 -12.26
CA SER A 269 -13.26 -3.99 -13.33
C SER A 269 -13.23 -3.17 -14.63
N GLY A 270 -13.89 -2.01 -14.65
CA GLY A 270 -13.98 -1.17 -15.86
C GLY A 270 -14.93 -1.69 -16.93
N ALA A 271 -15.71 -2.75 -16.66
CA ALA A 271 -16.67 -3.31 -17.60
C ALA A 271 -17.85 -2.37 -17.88
N VAL A 272 -18.19 -1.51 -16.92
CA VAL A 272 -19.22 -0.45 -17.08
C VAL A 272 -18.78 0.81 -16.34
N THR A 273 -19.33 1.95 -16.73
CA THR A 273 -19.20 3.21 -15.99
C THR A 273 -20.34 3.34 -14.99
N GLY A 274 -20.01 3.30 -13.70
CA GLY A 274 -20.96 3.51 -12.59
C GLY A 274 -21.21 4.99 -12.30
N ALA A 275 -22.37 5.33 -11.72
CA ALA A 275 -22.70 6.69 -11.33
C ALA A 275 -21.94 7.10 -10.04
N LEU A 276 -21.13 8.15 -10.12
CA LEU A 276 -20.37 8.69 -8.97
C LEU A 276 -21.24 9.44 -7.95
N SER A 277 -22.45 9.89 -8.36
CA SER A 277 -23.41 10.57 -7.49
C SER A 277 -23.96 9.71 -6.33
N ALA A 278 -23.68 8.41 -6.34
CA ALA A 278 -24.03 7.49 -5.26
C ALA A 278 -23.00 7.45 -4.10
N LEU A 279 -21.89 8.19 -4.21
CA LEU A 279 -20.89 8.23 -3.12
C LEU A 279 -21.48 9.00 -1.93
N PRO A 280 -21.38 8.45 -0.69
CA PRO A 280 -21.92 9.12 0.48
C PRO A 280 -21.17 10.42 0.76
N SER A 281 -21.91 11.47 1.15
CA SER A 281 -21.32 12.73 1.59
C SER A 281 -20.42 12.51 2.83
N PHE A 282 -19.40 13.35 2.95
CA PHE A 282 -18.44 13.27 4.05
C PHE A 282 -18.90 14.25 5.16
N PRO A 283 -19.24 13.78 6.37
CA PRO A 283 -19.71 14.66 7.44
C PRO A 283 -18.63 15.64 7.88
N LEU A 284 -19.03 16.85 8.28
CA LEU A 284 -18.10 17.86 8.79
C LEU A 284 -17.60 17.46 10.20
N ASP A 285 -16.63 16.58 10.23
CA ASP A 285 -15.85 16.19 11.40
C ASP A 285 -14.38 16.58 11.24
N GLN A 286 -13.52 16.21 12.20
CA GLN A 286 -12.10 16.49 12.13
C GLN A 286 -11.42 15.89 10.88
N ARG A 287 -11.98 14.81 10.31
CA ARG A 287 -11.43 14.16 9.09
C ARG A 287 -11.70 15.02 7.86
N LYS A 288 -12.92 15.56 7.74
CA LYS A 288 -13.28 16.49 6.64
C LYS A 288 -12.48 17.78 6.72
N VAL A 289 -12.23 18.30 7.92
CA VAL A 289 -11.37 19.49 8.14
C VAL A 289 -9.96 19.23 7.60
N VAL A 290 -9.34 18.11 7.97
CA VAL A 290 -8.01 17.72 7.48
C VAL A 290 -8.03 17.56 5.96
N ALA A 291 -9.01 16.85 5.41
CA ALA A 291 -9.14 16.61 3.97
C ALA A 291 -9.32 17.91 3.18
N ARG A 292 -10.15 18.85 3.67
CA ARG A 292 -10.35 20.18 3.06
C ARG A 292 -9.07 21.01 3.07
N ARG A 293 -8.33 21.00 4.21
CA ARG A 293 -7.05 21.71 4.25
C ARG A 293 -6.03 21.09 3.32
N ALA A 294 -5.95 19.76 3.29
CA ALA A 294 -5.04 19.02 2.44
C ALA A 294 -5.33 19.21 0.93
N LEU A 295 -6.60 19.21 0.54
CA LEU A 295 -7.04 19.45 -0.85
C LEU A 295 -6.49 20.76 -1.43
N LYS A 296 -6.24 21.79 -0.60
CA LYS A 296 -5.66 23.08 -1.04
C LYS A 296 -4.24 22.95 -1.60
N GLU A 297 -3.57 21.83 -1.41
CA GLU A 297 -2.22 21.59 -1.93
C GLU A 297 -2.23 21.00 -3.36
N ILE A 298 -3.37 20.48 -3.84
CA ILE A 298 -3.49 19.93 -5.21
C ILE A 298 -3.58 21.05 -6.22
N ARG A 299 -2.84 20.92 -7.30
CA ARG A 299 -2.85 21.80 -8.47
C ARG A 299 -3.60 21.15 -9.62
N ASP A 300 -4.03 21.97 -10.57
CA ASP A 300 -4.60 21.47 -11.82
C ASP A 300 -3.55 20.66 -12.60
N GLY A 301 -3.93 19.45 -13.01
CA GLY A 301 -3.06 18.51 -13.72
C GLY A 301 -2.19 17.60 -12.85
N ASP A 302 -2.16 17.77 -11.52
CA ASP A 302 -1.34 16.93 -10.63
C ASP A 302 -1.68 15.43 -10.75
N ILE A 303 -0.66 14.59 -10.66
CA ILE A 303 -0.79 13.13 -10.50
C ILE A 303 -0.68 12.82 -9.00
N VAL A 304 -1.75 12.25 -8.46
CA VAL A 304 -2.01 12.15 -7.02
C VAL A 304 -2.11 10.71 -6.57
N ASN A 305 -1.48 10.37 -5.42
CA ASN A 305 -1.76 9.15 -4.70
C ASN A 305 -2.39 9.47 -3.34
N LEU A 306 -3.37 8.67 -2.92
CA LEU A 306 -4.04 8.77 -1.62
C LEU A 306 -3.81 7.49 -0.81
N GLY A 307 -3.28 7.64 0.40
CA GLY A 307 -3.18 6.56 1.37
C GLY A 307 -4.49 6.29 2.10
N VAL A 308 -4.51 5.20 2.86
CA VAL A 308 -5.65 4.75 3.67
C VAL A 308 -5.92 5.69 4.86
N GLY A 309 -7.18 5.89 5.22
CA GLY A 309 -7.60 6.53 6.46
C GLY A 309 -8.07 7.97 6.27
N ILE A 310 -7.48 8.95 6.95
CA ILE A 310 -7.91 10.37 6.80
C ILE A 310 -7.57 10.88 5.40
N ALA A 311 -6.49 10.42 4.81
CA ALA A 311 -6.03 10.83 3.49
C ALA A 311 -7.04 10.46 2.38
N ASP A 312 -7.78 9.34 2.50
CA ASP A 312 -8.81 8.95 1.53
C ASP A 312 -9.98 9.95 1.46
N GLY A 313 -10.16 10.76 2.51
CA GLY A 313 -11.14 11.83 2.55
C GLY A 313 -10.89 12.95 1.54
N VAL A 314 -9.64 13.13 1.07
CA VAL A 314 -9.30 14.17 0.08
C VAL A 314 -10.05 13.95 -1.24
N ALA A 315 -10.15 12.70 -1.74
CA ALA A 315 -10.92 12.39 -2.95
C ALA A 315 -12.42 12.65 -2.77
N ALA A 316 -12.96 12.35 -1.58
CA ALA A 316 -14.37 12.59 -1.29
C ALA A 316 -14.71 14.08 -1.26
N VAL A 317 -13.86 14.88 -0.58
CA VAL A 317 -14.00 16.33 -0.57
C VAL A 317 -13.82 16.90 -1.97
N ALA A 318 -12.84 16.42 -2.75
CA ALA A 318 -12.67 16.83 -4.14
C ALA A 318 -13.91 16.55 -4.99
N ALA A 319 -14.57 15.40 -4.77
CA ALA A 319 -15.83 15.06 -5.46
C ALA A 319 -16.99 15.99 -5.04
N GLU A 320 -17.15 16.28 -3.75
CA GLU A 320 -18.14 17.23 -3.23
C GLU A 320 -17.95 18.64 -3.82
N GLU A 321 -16.68 19.06 -3.99
CA GLU A 321 -16.33 20.38 -4.53
C GLU A 321 -16.31 20.42 -6.07
N GLY A 322 -16.59 19.30 -6.77
CA GLY A 322 -16.51 19.20 -8.22
C GLY A 322 -15.09 19.40 -8.78
N TRP A 323 -14.08 18.95 -8.02
CA TRP A 323 -12.65 19.15 -8.36
C TRP A 323 -11.96 17.88 -8.88
N VAL A 324 -12.59 16.71 -8.78
CA VAL A 324 -12.01 15.40 -9.16
C VAL A 324 -11.46 15.33 -10.58
N GLU A 325 -12.05 16.07 -11.52
CA GLU A 325 -11.64 16.08 -12.93
C GLU A 325 -10.39 16.93 -13.21
N HIS A 326 -9.90 17.68 -12.22
CA HIS A 326 -8.75 18.57 -12.37
C HIS A 326 -7.39 17.91 -12.09
N PHE A 327 -7.39 16.67 -11.58
CA PHE A 327 -6.17 15.92 -11.30
C PHE A 327 -6.39 14.43 -11.54
N THR A 328 -5.30 13.68 -11.63
CA THR A 328 -5.38 12.23 -11.88
C THR A 328 -5.09 11.46 -10.61
N LEU A 329 -6.10 10.74 -10.08
CA LEU A 329 -5.90 9.80 -8.97
C LEU A 329 -5.22 8.52 -9.46
N THR A 330 -4.31 8.00 -8.64
CA THR A 330 -3.64 6.72 -8.88
C THR A 330 -3.63 5.90 -7.59
N ILE A 331 -3.66 4.57 -7.75
CA ILE A 331 -3.59 3.63 -6.63
C ILE A 331 -2.45 2.65 -6.91
N GLU A 332 -1.66 2.34 -5.89
CA GLU A 332 -0.46 1.51 -5.99
C GLU A 332 -0.73 0.09 -6.52
N GLN A 333 -1.96 -0.41 -6.41
CA GLN A 333 -2.38 -1.70 -6.99
C GLN A 333 -2.45 -1.70 -8.52
N GLY A 334 -2.10 -0.59 -9.19
CA GLY A 334 -2.03 -0.48 -10.64
C GLY A 334 -3.19 0.28 -11.28
N LEU A 335 -3.96 1.04 -10.51
CA LEU A 335 -5.14 1.73 -11.01
C LEU A 335 -4.83 3.21 -11.29
N VAL A 336 -5.29 3.70 -12.43
CA VAL A 336 -5.19 5.09 -12.84
C VAL A 336 -6.60 5.63 -13.09
N GLY A 337 -6.90 6.79 -12.51
CA GLY A 337 -8.21 7.43 -12.62
C GLY A 337 -9.30 6.78 -11.76
N GLY A 338 -10.51 7.30 -11.90
CA GLY A 338 -11.66 6.90 -11.11
C GLY A 338 -11.61 7.41 -9.67
N VAL A 339 -12.47 6.85 -8.81
CA VAL A 339 -12.58 7.23 -7.40
C VAL A 339 -12.19 6.04 -6.52
N PRO A 340 -11.15 6.18 -5.66
CA PRO A 340 -10.72 5.13 -4.76
C PRO A 340 -11.82 4.67 -3.80
N ALA A 341 -11.94 3.35 -3.63
CA ALA A 341 -12.80 2.75 -2.61
C ALA A 341 -12.19 2.95 -1.22
N ARG A 342 -13.05 2.94 -0.20
CA ARG A 342 -12.66 3.20 1.20
C ARG A 342 -12.73 1.95 2.06
N GLY A 343 -12.07 2.02 3.20
CA GLY A 343 -12.17 0.99 4.24
C GLY A 343 -11.43 -0.30 3.86
N VAL A 344 -12.07 -1.46 4.08
CA VAL A 344 -11.43 -2.77 3.92
C VAL A 344 -11.07 -3.09 2.46
N ILE A 345 -11.82 -2.52 1.49
CA ILE A 345 -11.59 -2.69 0.05
C ILE A 345 -10.74 -1.57 -0.57
N PHE A 346 -9.94 -0.88 0.25
CA PHE A 346 -8.92 0.04 -0.26
C PHE A 346 -7.98 -0.70 -1.24
N GLY A 347 -7.59 -0.03 -2.32
CA GLY A 347 -6.82 -0.65 -3.41
C GLY A 347 -7.65 -0.89 -4.68
N VAL A 348 -8.94 -0.52 -4.64
CA VAL A 348 -9.89 -0.61 -5.74
C VAL A 348 -10.36 0.78 -6.16
N SER A 349 -10.63 1.00 -7.44
CA SER A 349 -11.20 2.25 -7.96
C SER A 349 -12.54 2.00 -8.64
N THR A 350 -13.50 2.90 -8.42
CA THR A 350 -14.73 2.95 -9.24
C THR A 350 -14.42 3.73 -10.51
N ASN A 351 -14.73 3.16 -11.67
CA ASN A 351 -14.47 3.74 -12.99
C ASN A 351 -12.97 4.01 -13.25
N PRO A 352 -12.06 3.05 -13.07
CA PRO A 352 -10.66 3.25 -13.43
C PRO A 352 -10.54 3.55 -14.93
N ALA A 353 -9.68 4.50 -15.29
CA ALA A 353 -9.36 4.81 -16.69
C ALA A 353 -8.34 3.82 -17.27
N ALA A 354 -7.48 3.25 -16.43
CA ALA A 354 -6.56 2.17 -16.79
C ALA A 354 -6.30 1.24 -15.61
N ILE A 355 -6.04 -0.04 -15.93
CA ILE A 355 -5.65 -1.09 -14.99
C ILE A 355 -4.32 -1.67 -15.44
N LEU A 356 -3.25 -1.31 -14.75
CA LEU A 356 -1.87 -1.78 -15.00
C LEU A 356 -1.55 -2.95 -14.06
N ASP A 357 -0.40 -3.60 -14.27
CA ASP A 357 0.18 -4.46 -13.25
C ASP A 357 0.86 -3.61 -12.16
N GLN A 358 0.90 -4.12 -10.94
CA GLN A 358 1.44 -3.40 -9.78
C GLN A 358 2.93 -3.06 -9.93
N PRO A 359 3.81 -3.95 -10.44
CA PRO A 359 5.21 -3.59 -10.67
C PRO A 359 5.39 -2.38 -11.58
N SER A 360 4.62 -2.27 -12.67
CA SER A 360 4.68 -1.13 -13.60
C SER A 360 4.18 0.17 -12.95
N GLN A 361 3.16 0.09 -12.08
CA GLN A 361 2.71 1.25 -11.31
C GLN A 361 3.80 1.76 -10.36
N PHE A 362 4.51 0.84 -9.70
CA PHE A 362 5.61 1.23 -8.82
C PHE A 362 6.85 1.72 -9.58
N ASP A 363 7.12 1.23 -10.80
CA ASP A 363 8.17 1.82 -11.64
C ASP A 363 7.90 3.30 -11.92
N PHE A 364 6.63 3.62 -12.22
CA PHE A 364 6.20 5.00 -12.42
C PHE A 364 6.38 5.85 -11.15
N TYR A 365 5.98 5.33 -9.98
CA TYR A 365 6.14 6.03 -8.70
C TYR A 365 7.61 6.22 -8.33
N ASP A 366 8.40 5.15 -8.37
CA ASP A 366 9.82 5.17 -7.99
C ASP A 366 10.66 6.03 -8.93
N GLY A 367 10.21 6.18 -10.18
CA GLY A 367 10.77 7.10 -11.16
C GLY A 367 10.45 8.58 -10.95
N GLY A 368 9.62 8.92 -9.95
CA GLY A 368 9.22 10.30 -9.64
C GLY A 368 7.96 10.77 -10.36
N GLY A 369 7.10 9.85 -10.80
CA GLY A 369 5.86 10.18 -11.53
C GLY A 369 4.73 10.77 -10.68
N LEU A 370 4.90 10.91 -9.35
CA LEU A 370 3.92 11.52 -8.47
C LEU A 370 4.25 12.98 -8.18
N ASP A 371 3.32 13.88 -8.47
CA ASP A 371 3.44 15.29 -8.10
C ASP A 371 3.18 15.48 -6.61
N ILE A 372 2.13 14.83 -6.09
CA ILE A 372 1.75 14.94 -4.70
C ILE A 372 1.15 13.64 -4.18
N CYS A 373 1.45 13.31 -2.91
CA CYS A 373 0.79 12.22 -2.22
C CYS A 373 0.24 12.67 -0.87
N PHE A 374 -0.87 12.02 -0.44
CA PHE A 374 -1.50 12.23 0.85
C PHE A 374 -1.49 10.92 1.62
N LEU A 375 -0.82 10.90 2.77
CA LEU A 375 -0.58 9.69 3.55
C LEU A 375 -0.97 9.90 5.01
N GLY A 376 -1.39 8.83 5.69
CA GLY A 376 -1.63 8.87 7.14
C GLY A 376 -0.34 8.90 7.94
N PHE A 377 -0.44 9.20 9.25
CA PHE A 377 0.67 9.04 10.20
C PHE A 377 0.15 8.54 11.55
N ALA A 378 0.97 7.71 12.22
CA ALA A 378 0.76 7.31 13.60
C ALA A 378 1.60 8.16 14.55
N GLU A 379 2.86 8.40 14.20
CA GLU A 379 3.79 9.22 14.96
C GLU A 379 4.58 10.15 14.04
N ILE A 380 4.99 11.30 14.58
CA ILE A 380 5.89 12.28 13.98
C ILE A 380 6.89 12.70 15.05
N ASP A 381 8.19 12.78 14.73
CA ASP A 381 9.16 13.41 15.62
C ASP A 381 9.49 14.86 15.20
N LEU A 382 10.21 15.58 16.07
CA LEU A 382 10.57 16.98 15.82
C LEU A 382 11.56 17.14 14.65
N ALA A 383 12.28 16.08 14.27
CA ALA A 383 13.09 16.07 13.06
C ALA A 383 12.24 15.97 11.79
N GLY A 384 10.98 15.54 11.91
CA GLY A 384 10.03 15.35 10.82
C GLY A 384 9.98 13.92 10.29
N ASN A 385 10.60 12.95 10.95
CA ASN A 385 10.41 11.55 10.61
C ASN A 385 8.97 11.12 10.91
N VAL A 386 8.45 10.15 10.14
CA VAL A 386 7.10 9.61 10.32
C VAL A 386 7.14 8.11 10.49
N ASN A 387 6.28 7.61 11.38
CA ASN A 387 6.03 6.20 11.61
C ASN A 387 4.57 5.85 11.31
N VAL A 388 4.36 4.75 10.56
CA VAL A 388 3.07 4.09 10.32
C VAL A 388 3.17 2.57 10.45
N SER A 389 4.37 2.03 10.55
CA SER A 389 4.65 0.60 10.34
C SER A 389 4.66 -0.22 11.63
N LYS A 390 5.07 0.36 12.76
CA LYS A 390 5.15 -0.33 14.05
C LYS A 390 4.93 0.67 15.18
N PHE A 391 3.89 0.51 15.96
CA PHE A 391 3.59 1.39 17.10
C PHE A 391 2.66 0.72 18.10
N GLY A 392 2.87 1.04 19.38
CA GLY A 392 2.08 0.50 20.48
C GLY A 392 2.12 -1.04 20.55
N GLY A 393 3.24 -1.66 20.23
CA GLY A 393 3.44 -3.11 20.23
C GLY A 393 2.78 -3.84 19.04
N LYS A 394 2.26 -3.12 18.06
CA LYS A 394 1.61 -3.69 16.87
C LYS A 394 2.46 -3.51 15.63
N ILE A 395 2.53 -4.54 14.81
CA ILE A 395 3.15 -4.51 13.49
C ILE A 395 2.04 -4.29 12.46
N ILE A 396 2.12 -3.19 11.71
CA ILE A 396 1.20 -2.86 10.61
C ILE A 396 1.89 -3.06 9.27
N GLY A 397 3.17 -2.72 9.19
CA GLY A 397 3.97 -2.73 7.98
C GLY A 397 3.77 -1.50 7.11
N THR A 398 4.64 -1.36 6.11
CA THR A 398 4.73 -0.15 5.29
C THR A 398 3.78 -0.15 4.08
N GLY A 399 3.45 -1.32 3.50
CA GLY A 399 2.76 -1.33 2.22
C GLY A 399 3.52 -0.51 1.17
N GLY A 400 2.80 0.29 0.39
CA GLY A 400 3.36 1.23 -0.59
C GLY A 400 3.91 2.54 -0.01
N PHE A 401 3.78 2.77 1.30
CA PHE A 401 4.07 4.05 1.93
C PHE A 401 5.48 4.57 1.64
N ILE A 402 6.52 3.72 1.74
CA ILE A 402 7.91 4.13 1.51
C ILE A 402 8.14 4.49 0.03
N ASN A 403 7.68 3.65 -0.92
CA ASN A 403 7.78 3.95 -2.33
C ASN A 403 7.15 5.30 -2.68
N ILE A 404 5.92 5.51 -2.20
CA ILE A 404 5.10 6.69 -2.50
C ILE A 404 5.71 7.93 -1.85
N SER A 405 5.94 7.91 -0.53
CA SER A 405 6.41 9.08 0.22
C SER A 405 7.84 9.48 -0.14
N GLN A 406 8.70 8.52 -0.48
CA GLN A 406 10.09 8.80 -0.80
C GLN A 406 10.27 9.40 -2.21
N ASN A 407 9.29 9.23 -3.11
CA ASN A 407 9.41 9.59 -4.52
C ASN A 407 8.44 10.66 -5.02
N ALA A 408 7.37 10.98 -4.28
CA ALA A 408 6.49 12.11 -4.62
C ALA A 408 7.22 13.45 -4.44
N SER A 409 6.96 14.42 -5.32
CA SER A 409 7.55 15.77 -5.23
C SER A 409 7.06 16.50 -3.99
N THR A 410 5.77 16.37 -3.66
CA THR A 410 5.15 16.91 -2.44
C THR A 410 4.54 15.77 -1.63
N VAL A 411 4.81 15.75 -0.32
CA VAL A 411 4.24 14.78 0.61
C VAL A 411 3.38 15.51 1.64
N VAL A 412 2.12 15.14 1.76
CA VAL A 412 1.19 15.69 2.75
C VAL A 412 0.75 14.58 3.69
N PHE A 413 1.26 14.63 4.91
CA PHE A 413 0.83 13.73 5.96
C PHE A 413 -0.46 14.24 6.61
N CYS A 414 -1.50 13.41 6.63
CA CYS A 414 -2.85 13.74 7.08
C CYS A 414 -3.22 12.94 8.33
N GLY A 415 -3.58 13.63 9.41
CA GLY A 415 -3.95 12.96 10.65
C GLY A 415 -4.54 13.94 11.67
N THR A 416 -5.09 13.42 12.77
CA THR A 416 -5.40 14.26 13.93
C THR A 416 -4.15 14.46 14.79
N LEU A 417 -4.04 15.58 15.49
CA LEU A 417 -2.88 15.88 16.34
C LEU A 417 -2.75 14.88 17.50
N THR A 418 -3.88 14.42 18.01
CA THR A 418 -3.96 13.37 19.03
C THR A 418 -4.96 12.29 18.63
N ALA A 419 -4.90 11.13 19.25
CA ALA A 419 -5.78 9.98 19.00
C ALA A 419 -6.33 9.39 20.30
N GLY A 420 -7.34 8.51 20.18
CA GLY A 420 -7.90 7.78 21.32
C GLY A 420 -8.85 8.62 22.16
N GLY A 421 -9.93 9.11 21.54
CA GLY A 421 -11.01 9.82 22.21
C GLY A 421 -11.02 11.34 21.97
N LEU A 422 -10.26 11.82 20.97
CA LEU A 422 -10.37 13.21 20.53
C LEU A 422 -11.82 13.52 20.10
N ALA A 423 -12.40 14.56 20.69
CA ALA A 423 -13.67 15.13 20.29
C ALA A 423 -13.47 16.59 19.92
N ALA A 424 -13.50 16.87 18.62
CA ALA A 424 -13.40 18.21 18.06
C ALA A 424 -14.57 18.46 17.11
N THR A 425 -15.15 19.64 17.16
CA THR A 425 -16.28 20.06 16.33
C THR A 425 -15.91 21.30 15.53
N ALA A 426 -16.24 21.27 14.25
CA ALA A 426 -16.10 22.40 13.35
C ALA A 426 -17.49 23.03 13.13
N ALA A 427 -17.61 24.32 13.42
CA ALA A 427 -18.85 25.09 13.20
C ALA A 427 -18.56 26.58 13.09
N GLN A 428 -19.35 27.29 12.29
CA GLN A 428 -19.30 28.76 12.18
C GLN A 428 -17.88 29.28 11.86
N GLY A 429 -17.14 28.57 11.04
CA GLY A 429 -15.78 28.95 10.64
C GLY A 429 -14.71 28.74 11.70
N ARG A 430 -14.96 27.95 12.75
CA ARG A 430 -14.06 27.72 13.88
C ARG A 430 -13.99 26.25 14.27
N LEU A 431 -12.89 25.87 14.88
CA LEU A 431 -12.71 24.57 15.55
C LEU A 431 -12.86 24.76 17.07
N CYS A 432 -13.60 23.86 17.70
CA CYS A 432 -13.70 23.73 19.14
C CYS A 432 -13.25 22.33 19.57
N ILE A 433 -12.27 22.25 20.48
CA ILE A 433 -11.78 21.00 21.06
C ILE A 433 -12.53 20.79 22.38
N GLY A 434 -13.43 19.80 22.40
CA GLY A 434 -14.21 19.44 23.57
C GLY A 434 -13.46 18.45 24.48
N THR A 435 -12.78 17.48 23.90
CA THR A 435 -11.99 16.49 24.65
C THR A 435 -10.71 16.19 23.88
N GLU A 436 -9.58 16.22 24.58
CA GLU A 436 -8.29 15.88 24.00
C GLU A 436 -8.10 14.35 23.89
N GLY A 437 -7.41 13.89 22.83
CA GLY A 437 -7.07 12.50 22.66
C GLY A 437 -5.98 12.03 23.65
N ARG A 438 -6.07 10.78 24.07
CA ARG A 438 -5.13 10.20 25.04
C ARG A 438 -3.72 9.98 24.51
N HIS A 439 -3.57 9.83 23.19
CA HIS A 439 -2.30 9.51 22.53
C HIS A 439 -1.83 10.71 21.72
N ARG A 440 -0.70 11.28 22.12
CA ARG A 440 0.01 12.30 21.34
C ARG A 440 0.70 11.64 20.18
N LYS A 441 0.59 12.23 18.99
CA LYS A 441 1.27 11.72 17.78
C LYS A 441 2.61 12.39 17.53
N PHE A 442 2.85 13.57 18.10
CA PHE A 442 4.19 14.14 18.16
C PHE A 442 4.93 13.51 19.34
N VAL A 443 6.05 12.86 19.02
CA VAL A 443 6.88 12.09 19.97
C VAL A 443 8.33 12.57 19.90
N PRO A 444 9.14 12.36 20.97
CA PRO A 444 10.56 12.75 20.93
C PRO A 444 11.35 12.04 19.84
N ALA A 445 11.06 10.76 19.58
CA ALA A 445 11.57 9.96 18.48
C ALA A 445 10.48 8.95 18.09
N VAL A 446 10.28 8.74 16.79
CA VAL A 446 9.34 7.72 16.29
C VAL A 446 9.82 6.31 16.66
N GLU A 447 8.89 5.39 16.95
CA GLU A 447 9.24 3.99 17.31
C GLU A 447 9.95 3.30 16.14
N GLN A 448 9.54 3.61 14.90
CA GLN A 448 10.16 3.08 13.68
C GLN A 448 10.14 4.13 12.57
N VAL A 449 11.27 4.33 11.88
CA VAL A 449 11.35 5.32 10.80
C VAL A 449 10.77 4.72 9.51
N THR A 450 9.51 5.06 9.20
CA THR A 450 8.89 4.68 7.92
C THR A 450 9.12 5.75 6.84
N PHE A 451 9.20 7.03 7.23
CA PHE A 451 9.62 8.14 6.37
C PHE A 451 10.80 8.86 7.01
N SER A 452 11.89 9.03 6.24
CA SER A 452 13.10 9.70 6.68
C SER A 452 13.10 11.19 6.28
N ALA A 453 13.00 12.07 7.25
CA ALA A 453 13.08 13.51 7.02
C ALA A 453 14.47 13.94 6.50
N ALA A 454 15.53 13.26 6.91
CA ALA A 454 16.87 13.54 6.42
C ALA A 454 17.00 13.24 4.93
N GLU A 455 16.47 12.12 4.47
CA GLU A 455 16.46 11.76 3.05
C GLU A 455 15.56 12.70 2.23
N ALA A 456 14.40 13.07 2.76
CA ALA A 456 13.49 14.02 2.12
C ALA A 456 14.14 15.40 1.93
N ARG A 457 14.85 15.93 2.94
CA ARG A 457 15.63 17.18 2.81
C ARG A 457 16.73 17.06 1.77
N ARG A 458 17.47 15.94 1.77
CA ARG A 458 18.53 15.69 0.80
C ARG A 458 18.00 15.71 -0.64
N ARG A 459 16.76 15.26 -0.85
CA ARG A 459 16.06 15.24 -2.14
C ARG A 459 15.35 16.56 -2.48
N GLY A 460 15.23 17.48 -1.53
CA GLY A 460 14.50 18.73 -1.71
C GLY A 460 12.99 18.55 -1.79
N GLN A 461 12.43 17.48 -1.19
CA GLN A 461 10.99 17.26 -1.16
C GLN A 461 10.29 18.32 -0.29
N ARG A 462 9.12 18.76 -0.72
CA ARG A 462 8.23 19.57 0.09
C ARG A 462 7.35 18.65 0.95
N VAL A 463 7.38 18.82 2.28
CA VAL A 463 6.67 17.95 3.22
C VAL A 463 5.81 18.78 4.16
N LEU A 464 4.51 18.44 4.22
CA LEU A 464 3.53 19.06 5.12
C LEU A 464 2.95 18.00 6.04
N TYR A 465 2.59 18.45 7.26
CA TYR A 465 1.87 17.65 8.25
C TYR A 465 0.58 18.41 8.58
N VAL A 466 -0.55 17.92 8.07
CA VAL A 466 -1.86 18.57 8.17
C VAL A 466 -2.68 17.88 9.23
N THR A 467 -3.05 18.64 10.27
CA THR A 467 -3.96 18.16 11.31
C THR A 467 -5.26 18.98 11.31
N GLU A 468 -6.23 18.58 12.12
CA GLU A 468 -7.49 19.29 12.25
C GLU A 468 -7.34 20.71 12.83
N ARG A 469 -6.23 20.97 13.53
CA ARG A 469 -6.01 22.23 14.27
C ARG A 469 -4.74 22.99 13.91
N ALA A 470 -3.77 22.33 13.28
CA ALA A 470 -2.48 22.92 12.95
C ALA A 470 -1.91 22.33 11.66
N VAL A 471 -1.16 23.12 10.91
CA VAL A 471 -0.33 22.68 9.79
C VAL A 471 1.12 22.95 10.10
N PHE A 472 1.92 21.92 9.88
CA PHE A 472 3.37 22.04 10.02
C PHE A 472 4.02 21.77 8.66
N GLU A 473 5.20 22.32 8.45
CA GLU A 473 6.02 22.09 7.25
C GLU A 473 7.44 21.67 7.66
N MET A 474 8.05 20.79 6.89
CA MET A 474 9.43 20.38 7.14
C MET A 474 10.38 21.50 6.76
N GLY A 475 11.06 22.06 7.77
CA GLY A 475 12.10 23.05 7.59
C GLY A 475 13.51 22.42 7.56
N PRO A 476 14.55 23.23 7.35
CA PRO A 476 15.94 22.77 7.36
C PRO A 476 16.36 22.18 8.72
N ASP A 477 15.88 22.77 9.82
CA ASP A 477 16.29 22.40 11.18
C ASP A 477 15.25 21.58 11.95
N GLY A 478 14.13 21.21 11.33
CA GLY A 478 13.04 20.43 11.96
C GLY A 478 11.66 20.85 11.47
N VAL A 479 10.65 20.44 12.21
CA VAL A 479 9.25 20.72 11.91
C VAL A 479 8.90 22.15 12.31
N VAL A 480 8.27 22.91 11.42
CA VAL A 480 7.88 24.31 11.59
C VAL A 480 6.35 24.43 11.61
N LEU A 481 5.77 24.97 12.66
CA LEU A 481 4.34 25.30 12.72
C LEU A 481 4.05 26.53 11.84
N THR A 482 3.19 26.38 10.83
CA THR A 482 2.89 27.41 9.82
C THR A 482 1.46 27.92 9.86
N GLU A 483 0.50 27.10 10.34
CA GLU A 483 -0.90 27.50 10.43
C GLU A 483 -1.56 26.92 11.69
N ILE A 484 -2.54 27.66 12.25
CA ILE A 484 -3.44 27.18 13.30
C ILE A 484 -4.90 27.38 12.89
N ALA A 485 -5.80 26.53 13.37
CA ALA A 485 -7.22 26.64 13.09
C ALA A 485 -7.84 27.86 13.84
N PRO A 486 -8.85 28.53 13.25
CA PRO A 486 -9.62 29.54 13.95
C PRO A 486 -10.27 28.92 15.20
N GLY A 487 -10.17 29.59 16.35
CA GLY A 487 -10.75 29.16 17.63
C GLY A 487 -9.80 28.32 18.50
N VAL A 488 -8.63 27.99 18.00
CA VAL A 488 -7.58 27.22 18.70
C VAL A 488 -6.62 28.18 19.43
N ASP A 489 -6.31 27.87 20.68
CA ASP A 489 -5.25 28.54 21.43
C ASP A 489 -3.88 27.94 21.11
N LEU A 490 -2.93 28.80 20.71
CA LEU A 490 -1.62 28.35 20.26
C LEU A 490 -0.86 27.54 21.34
N HIS A 491 -0.87 28.00 22.57
CA HIS A 491 -0.11 27.36 23.65
C HIS A 491 -0.82 26.10 24.14
N ARG A 492 -2.05 26.23 24.64
CA ARG A 492 -2.81 25.15 25.25
C ARG A 492 -3.12 24.01 24.26
N ASP A 493 -3.58 24.39 23.05
CA ASP A 493 -4.15 23.39 22.10
C ASP A 493 -3.12 22.87 21.10
N VAL A 494 -1.93 23.50 20.98
CA VAL A 494 -0.89 23.08 20.05
C VAL A 494 0.44 22.84 20.75
N LEU A 495 1.10 23.89 21.28
CA LEU A 495 2.48 23.80 21.77
C LEU A 495 2.63 22.88 23.00
N ASP A 496 1.68 22.88 23.93
CA ASP A 496 1.69 21.98 25.10
C ASP A 496 1.54 20.51 24.70
N ILE A 497 1.06 20.23 23.46
CA ILE A 497 0.85 18.87 22.94
C ILE A 497 2.05 18.41 22.12
N VAL A 498 2.57 19.26 21.23
CA VAL A 498 3.62 18.89 20.27
C VAL A 498 5.04 19.12 20.82
N GLY A 499 5.18 19.93 21.89
CA GLY A 499 6.47 20.27 22.49
C GLY A 499 7.19 21.41 21.75
N GLU A 500 8.51 21.37 21.74
CA GLU A 500 9.37 22.45 21.24
C GLU A 500 9.50 22.43 19.71
N VAL A 501 8.39 22.74 19.00
CA VAL A 501 8.44 22.96 17.55
C VAL A 501 8.84 24.39 17.22
N ILE A 502 9.45 24.60 16.07
CA ILE A 502 9.74 25.93 15.55
C ILE A 502 8.42 26.60 15.15
N VAL A 503 8.13 27.78 15.67
CA VAL A 503 6.96 28.55 15.24
C VAL A 503 7.37 29.52 14.15
N SER A 504 6.68 29.46 13.00
CA SER A 504 6.93 30.38 11.90
C SER A 504 6.74 31.84 12.32
N PRO A 505 7.65 32.77 12.00
CA PRO A 505 7.43 34.20 12.21
C PRO A 505 6.27 34.75 11.38
N ARG A 506 5.77 33.97 10.42
CA ARG A 506 4.59 34.25 9.58
C ARG A 506 3.48 33.24 9.85
N LEU A 507 3.27 32.87 11.13
CA LEU A 507 2.17 31.99 11.53
C LEU A 507 0.84 32.55 11.02
N ARG A 508 0.05 31.72 10.34
CA ARG A 508 -1.23 32.10 9.74
C ARG A 508 -2.39 31.39 10.44
N THR A 509 -3.58 31.95 10.28
CA THR A 509 -4.82 31.23 10.61
C THR A 509 -5.32 30.50 9.37
N MET A 510 -5.75 29.26 9.54
CA MET A 510 -6.39 28.49 8.45
C MET A 510 -7.65 29.23 7.97
N ASP A 511 -7.99 29.03 6.70
CA ASP A 511 -9.19 29.62 6.09
C ASP A 511 -10.46 29.16 6.84
N PRO A 512 -11.28 30.09 7.37
CA PRO A 512 -12.51 29.74 8.07
C PRO A 512 -13.51 28.91 7.24
N ALA A 513 -13.45 28.98 5.90
CA ALA A 513 -14.28 28.18 5.00
C ALA A 513 -14.06 26.66 5.15
N ILE A 514 -12.91 26.23 5.67
CA ILE A 514 -12.62 24.82 5.96
C ILE A 514 -13.55 24.27 7.07
N PHE A 515 -14.02 25.15 7.97
CA PHE A 515 -14.74 24.82 9.22
C PHE A 515 -16.25 25.10 9.14
N VAL A 516 -16.82 25.19 7.95
CA VAL A 516 -18.27 25.31 7.71
C VAL A 516 -18.76 24.14 6.86
N ASP A 517 -20.06 23.85 6.87
CA ASP A 517 -20.60 22.70 6.14
C ASP A 517 -20.83 23.02 4.64
N GLU A 518 -20.94 24.30 4.30
CA GLU A 518 -21.09 24.74 2.92
C GLU A 518 -19.86 24.39 2.08
N PRO A 519 -20.05 24.18 0.77
CA PRO A 519 -18.93 23.96 -0.16
C PRO A 519 -17.91 25.10 -0.08
N LEU A 520 -16.62 24.77 -0.27
CA LEU A 520 -15.52 25.75 -0.28
C LEU A 520 -15.69 26.84 -1.35
N GLY A 521 -16.43 26.53 -2.42
CA GLY A 521 -16.78 27.47 -3.49
C GLY A 521 -15.60 27.77 -4.44
N ALA A 522 -15.88 28.50 -5.53
CA ALA A 522 -14.87 28.77 -6.57
C ALA A 522 -13.75 29.74 -6.13
N THR A 523 -13.91 30.44 -5.03
CA THR A 523 -12.94 31.47 -4.59
C THR A 523 -11.65 30.87 -4.03
N TRP A 524 -11.69 29.69 -3.40
CA TRP A 524 -10.49 29.03 -2.91
C TRP A 524 -9.57 28.52 -4.05
N ARG A 525 -10.13 28.26 -5.23
CA ARG A 525 -9.42 27.82 -6.44
C ARG A 525 -8.48 28.91 -7.01
N ARG A 526 -8.78 30.20 -6.76
CA ARG A 526 -8.00 31.33 -7.31
C ARG A 526 -6.72 31.67 -6.51
N GLN A 527 -6.50 31.07 -5.36
CA GLN A 527 -5.29 31.33 -4.55
C GLN A 527 -4.08 30.48 -4.92
N VAL A 528 -4.23 29.59 -5.93
CA VAL A 528 -3.11 28.91 -6.57
C VAL A 528 -2.64 29.80 -7.73
N ASP A 529 -2.02 30.93 -7.42
CA ASP A 529 -1.29 31.70 -8.42
C ASP A 529 -0.12 30.82 -8.92
N VAL A 530 -0.28 30.32 -10.14
CA VAL A 530 0.80 29.76 -10.94
C VAL A 530 1.84 30.88 -11.10
N ALA A 531 2.97 30.77 -10.41
CA ALA A 531 4.12 31.57 -10.79
C ALA A 531 4.38 31.26 -12.29
N PRO A 532 4.47 32.29 -13.16
CA PRO A 532 4.68 32.05 -14.59
C PRO A 532 5.96 31.23 -14.75
N VAL A 533 5.86 30.15 -15.51
CA VAL A 533 7.02 29.36 -15.95
C VAL A 533 7.91 30.35 -16.71
N ASP A 534 9.11 30.53 -16.23
CA ASP A 534 10.12 31.36 -16.92
C ASP A 534 10.47 30.64 -18.24
N GLU A 535 9.89 31.11 -19.35
CA GLU A 535 10.11 30.56 -20.69
C GLU A 535 11.60 30.67 -21.14
N SER A 536 12.43 31.35 -20.38
CA SER A 536 13.89 31.50 -20.69
C SER A 536 14.72 30.25 -20.32
N ALA A 537 14.11 29.22 -19.63
CA ALA A 537 14.79 27.98 -19.26
C ALA A 537 14.63 26.85 -20.31
N ILE A 538 13.98 27.11 -21.46
CA ILE A 538 13.71 26.12 -22.53
C ILE A 538 14.42 26.54 -23.86
N ALA A 539 15.41 27.39 -23.79
CA ALA A 539 16.23 27.75 -24.96
C ALA A 539 17.63 27.11 -24.89
#